data_f3b4ac8d8d772fabf99349e2a506d1f1
#
_entry.id   f3b4ac8d8d772fabf99349e2a506d1f1
#
_cell.length_a   1.000
_cell.length_b   1.000
_cell.length_c   1.000
_cell.angle_alpha   90.00
_cell.angle_beta   90.00
_cell.angle_gamma   90.00
#
_symmetry.space_group_name_H-M   'P 1'
#
loop_
_entity.id
_entity.type
_entity.pdbx_description
1 polymer ?
#
loop_
_entity_poly.entity_id
_entity_poly.type
_entity_poly.pdbx_seq_one_letter_code
_entity_poly.pdbx_strand_id
1 'polypeptide(L)'
;MLSELRTAPSPGAGEPSSDGSYESVLSEALKSDDEVFHVALYGWLCESGQSARLLDVRSSFLEPYLQRRCRAPPDADLLWKYHARMGNFSAAAHILAKLADRPGADVPLDMRVEYLSRAILCVKSPDFQVTNAAREGDFLHQLEEKLDVARLQVRVRNALLQRPELPAASDLAARLDTELVDVTRLYGEFADPCDLAECKLAIVRSSGYDKPLLVESLWRSLLEREFHEHPRVDELARRLASLALEYAPSEKFFPLPFLVKFLELRGNQHGFAPGWIIEPLLEAHVPVSSLRDAYNDLYKSKDPAWAGRSLYLLQAVARLIGLLVDANLRQVEGGSADRRHLANRCLADIPGYLIDLQSMPAGEPEVKVLIERFKEFEVSLKKYVSA
;
A
#
# COMPACT_ATOMS: atom_id res chain seq x y z
N MET A 1 17.02 -10.59 50.06
CA MET A 1 16.30 -11.89 49.94
C MET A 1 16.02 -12.29 48.50
N LEU A 2 15.29 -11.51 47.68
CA LEU A 2 15.04 -11.83 46.27
C LEU A 2 16.31 -11.74 45.39
N SER A 3 17.25 -10.86 45.69
CA SER A 3 18.53 -10.73 44.98
C SER A 3 19.52 -11.84 45.30
N GLU A 4 19.47 -12.40 46.51
CA GLU A 4 20.41 -13.45 46.95
C GLU A 4 20.07 -14.82 46.34
N LEU A 5 18.79 -15.09 46.01
CA LEU A 5 18.35 -16.32 45.38
C LEU A 5 18.81 -16.48 43.91
N ARG A 6 19.35 -15.41 43.31
CA ARG A 6 19.74 -15.40 41.89
C ARG A 6 21.26 -15.42 41.65
N THR A 7 22.08 -15.23 42.66
CA THR A 7 23.55 -15.09 42.51
C THR A 7 24.33 -16.37 42.78
N ALA A 8 23.69 -17.52 43.00
CA ALA A 8 24.36 -18.79 43.16
C ALA A 8 24.85 -19.39 41.83
N PRO A 9 26.15 -19.79 41.70
CA PRO A 9 26.68 -20.43 40.51
C PRO A 9 26.14 -21.87 40.39
N SER A 10 25.79 -22.29 39.18
CA SER A 10 25.31 -23.63 38.86
C SER A 10 26.33 -24.71 39.19
N PRO A 11 25.98 -25.75 39.93
CA PRO A 11 26.53 -27.07 39.75
C PRO A 11 25.42 -28.07 39.40
N GLY A 12 25.79 -29.09 38.70
CA GLY A 12 24.89 -30.04 38.04
C GLY A 12 24.05 -30.91 38.96
N ALA A 13 23.00 -31.40 38.34
CA ALA A 13 22.15 -32.56 38.65
C ALA A 13 21.39 -32.56 40.01
N GLY A 14 20.09 -32.27 39.96
CA GLY A 14 19.11 -32.91 40.83
C GLY A 14 18.62 -32.12 42.03
N GLU A 15 18.28 -30.81 41.90
CA GLU A 15 17.55 -30.08 42.95
C GLU A 15 16.23 -29.47 42.43
N PRO A 16 15.19 -29.38 43.30
CA PRO A 16 13.92 -28.75 42.91
C PRO A 16 14.16 -27.29 42.51
N SER A 17 13.70 -26.92 41.34
CA SER A 17 13.95 -25.66 40.65
C SER A 17 13.92 -24.46 41.58
N SER A 18 15.01 -23.68 41.63
CA SER A 18 15.13 -22.38 42.31
C SER A 18 14.03 -21.38 41.88
N ASP A 19 13.41 -21.62 40.74
CA ASP A 19 12.27 -20.86 40.16
C ASP A 19 11.02 -20.99 41.05
N GLY A 20 10.70 -22.17 41.57
CA GLY A 20 9.52 -22.38 42.44
C GLY A 20 9.66 -21.65 43.78
N SER A 21 10.86 -21.56 44.34
CA SER A 21 11.11 -20.83 45.57
C SER A 21 11.00 -19.32 45.36
N TYR A 22 11.53 -18.80 44.21
CA TYR A 22 11.42 -17.40 43.85
C TYR A 22 9.96 -16.95 43.62
N GLU A 23 9.16 -17.73 42.88
CA GLU A 23 7.74 -17.43 42.64
C GLU A 23 6.93 -17.42 43.95
N SER A 24 7.24 -18.35 44.89
CA SER A 24 6.58 -18.39 46.19
C SER A 24 6.89 -17.14 47.02
N VAL A 25 8.14 -16.72 47.04
CA VAL A 25 8.56 -15.50 47.78
C VAL A 25 7.95 -14.24 47.14
N LEU A 26 7.93 -14.15 45.83
CA LEU A 26 7.31 -13.02 45.10
C LEU A 26 5.78 -12.96 45.34
N SER A 27 5.13 -14.10 45.31
CA SER A 27 3.68 -14.22 45.60
C SER A 27 3.35 -13.76 47.03
N GLU A 28 4.17 -14.11 48.01
CA GLU A 28 3.98 -13.69 49.40
C GLU A 28 4.27 -12.18 49.56
N ALA A 29 5.35 -11.67 48.94
CA ALA A 29 5.67 -10.25 48.90
C ALA A 29 4.56 -9.37 48.32
N LEU A 30 3.86 -9.86 47.31
CA LEU A 30 2.75 -9.15 46.68
C LEU A 30 1.45 -9.07 47.52
N LYS A 31 1.38 -9.79 48.66
CA LYS A 31 0.28 -9.72 49.62
C LYS A 31 0.41 -8.56 50.61
N SER A 32 1.50 -7.84 50.61
CA SER A 32 1.72 -6.67 51.49
C SER A 32 0.72 -5.57 51.18
N ASP A 33 0.23 -4.85 52.18
CA ASP A 33 -0.62 -3.66 52.06
C ASP A 33 0.21 -2.36 52.07
N ASP A 34 1.53 -2.44 52.09
CA ASP A 34 2.44 -1.28 52.13
C ASP A 34 2.73 -0.79 50.70
N GLU A 35 2.21 0.40 50.34
CA GLU A 35 2.47 1.06 49.04
C GLU A 35 3.97 1.30 48.80
N VAL A 36 4.73 1.70 49.83
CA VAL A 36 6.15 2.02 49.68
C VAL A 36 6.95 0.76 49.35
N PHE A 37 6.61 -0.35 50.01
CA PHE A 37 7.20 -1.66 49.71
C PHE A 37 6.87 -2.08 48.25
N HIS A 38 5.64 -1.96 47.81
CA HIS A 38 5.27 -2.27 46.43
C HIS A 38 6.00 -1.43 45.40
N VAL A 39 6.16 -0.11 45.63
CA VAL A 39 6.93 0.78 44.76
C VAL A 39 8.37 0.34 44.63
N ALA A 40 9.01 -0.05 45.78
CA ALA A 40 10.37 -0.56 45.78
C ALA A 40 10.51 -1.90 45.05
N LEU A 41 9.56 -2.82 45.26
CA LEU A 41 9.50 -4.13 44.60
C LEU A 41 9.33 -3.97 43.08
N TYR A 42 8.41 -3.13 42.63
CA TYR A 42 8.19 -2.87 41.21
C TYR A 42 9.38 -2.20 40.53
N GLY A 43 10.02 -1.25 41.24
CA GLY A 43 11.27 -0.62 40.81
C GLY A 43 12.35 -1.65 40.57
N TRP A 44 12.56 -2.55 41.57
CA TRP A 44 13.55 -3.61 41.46
C TRP A 44 13.23 -4.59 40.30
N LEU A 45 11.97 -4.98 40.10
CA LEU A 45 11.55 -5.82 38.95
C LEU A 45 11.86 -5.15 37.61
N CYS A 46 11.65 -3.84 37.49
CA CYS A 46 12.02 -3.10 36.29
C CYS A 46 13.52 -3.06 36.05
N GLU A 47 14.32 -2.74 37.10
CA GLU A 47 15.77 -2.63 37.01
C GLU A 47 16.45 -3.98 36.76
N SER A 48 15.89 -5.06 37.31
CA SER A 48 16.35 -6.43 37.04
C SER A 48 15.96 -7.02 35.70
N GLY A 49 15.29 -6.23 34.83
CA GLY A 49 14.83 -6.69 33.52
C GLY A 49 13.62 -7.63 33.54
N GLN A 50 12.90 -7.71 34.67
CA GLN A 50 11.75 -8.57 34.87
C GLN A 50 10.41 -7.83 34.79
N SER A 51 10.39 -6.70 34.09
CA SER A 51 9.20 -5.85 33.92
C SER A 51 7.99 -6.59 33.32
N ALA A 52 8.22 -7.65 32.54
CA ALA A 52 7.14 -8.49 32.03
C ALA A 52 6.32 -9.18 33.13
N ARG A 53 6.92 -9.48 34.29
CA ARG A 53 6.22 -10.08 35.43
C ARG A 53 5.22 -9.12 36.08
N LEU A 54 5.43 -7.80 35.95
CA LEU A 54 4.46 -6.81 36.44
C LEU A 54 3.12 -6.90 35.71
N LEU A 55 3.11 -7.40 34.48
CA LEU A 55 1.87 -7.54 33.71
C LEU A 55 0.90 -8.59 34.32
N ASP A 56 1.39 -9.50 35.15
CA ASP A 56 0.59 -10.53 35.81
C ASP A 56 0.20 -10.16 37.25
N VAL A 57 0.75 -9.05 37.77
CA VAL A 57 0.47 -8.58 39.13
C VAL A 57 -0.90 -7.91 39.18
N ARG A 58 -1.76 -8.39 40.06
CA ARG A 58 -3.08 -7.82 40.36
C ARG A 58 -3.03 -7.09 41.71
N SER A 59 -2.54 -5.87 41.70
CA SER A 59 -2.45 -5.02 42.88
C SER A 59 -2.99 -3.65 42.59
N SER A 60 -3.72 -3.06 43.54
CA SER A 60 -4.23 -1.67 43.46
C SER A 60 -3.13 -0.61 43.38
N PHE A 61 -1.90 -0.97 43.78
CA PHE A 61 -0.75 -0.03 43.77
C PHE A 61 -0.01 -0.02 42.42
N LEU A 62 -0.22 -1.02 41.56
CA LEU A 62 0.58 -1.14 40.32
C LEU A 62 0.19 -0.09 39.28
N GLU A 63 -1.09 0.10 39.02
CA GLU A 63 -1.56 1.10 38.05
C GLU A 63 -1.09 2.52 38.39
N PRO A 64 -1.27 3.04 39.64
CA PRO A 64 -0.73 4.33 40.04
C PRO A 64 0.81 4.43 39.91
N TYR A 65 1.53 3.34 40.21
CA TYR A 65 2.97 3.28 40.02
C TYR A 65 3.37 3.45 38.55
N LEU A 66 2.76 2.67 37.65
CA LEU A 66 3.01 2.76 36.20
C LEU A 66 2.63 4.11 35.62
N GLN A 67 1.51 4.71 36.06
CA GLN A 67 1.08 6.04 35.67
C GLN A 67 2.06 7.13 36.08
N ARG A 68 2.64 7.06 37.28
CA ARG A 68 3.67 8.03 37.75
C ARG A 68 4.97 7.92 36.95
N ARG A 69 5.31 6.73 36.48
CA ARG A 69 6.52 6.47 35.65
C ARG A 69 6.34 6.74 34.17
N CYS A 70 5.12 6.84 33.67
CA CYS A 70 4.74 6.93 32.26
C CYS A 70 5.30 8.21 31.53
N ARG A 71 6.49 8.69 31.92
CA ARG A 71 7.17 9.84 31.30
C ARG A 71 8.08 9.43 30.14
N ALA A 72 8.64 8.23 30.17
CA ALA A 72 9.50 7.68 29.14
C ALA A 72 8.73 6.63 28.28
N PRO A 73 9.07 6.46 26.99
CA PRO A 73 8.39 5.49 26.11
C PRO A 73 8.39 4.06 26.66
N PRO A 74 9.48 3.50 27.23
CA PRO A 74 9.47 2.13 27.77
C PRO A 74 8.49 1.93 28.92
N ASP A 75 8.32 2.93 29.79
CA ASP A 75 7.39 2.85 30.92
C ASP A 75 5.93 2.99 30.44
N ALA A 76 5.67 3.83 29.44
CA ALA A 76 4.37 3.94 28.82
C ALA A 76 4.00 2.67 28.01
N ASP A 77 5.00 2.02 27.42
CA ASP A 77 4.84 0.73 26.75
C ASP A 77 4.41 -0.37 27.73
N LEU A 78 4.94 -0.35 28.95
CA LEU A 78 4.52 -1.27 30.00
C LEU A 78 3.08 -0.99 30.47
N LEU A 79 2.70 0.28 30.58
CA LEU A 79 1.37 0.69 31.05
C LEU A 79 0.26 0.24 30.09
N TRP A 80 0.40 0.43 28.78
CA TRP A 80 -0.64 -0.02 27.84
C TRP A 80 -0.73 -1.56 27.81
N LYS A 81 0.40 -2.28 27.92
CA LYS A 81 0.41 -3.75 28.03
C LYS A 81 -0.33 -4.24 29.27
N TYR A 82 -0.13 -3.56 30.39
CA TYR A 82 -0.86 -3.84 31.62
C TYR A 82 -2.37 -3.66 31.43
N HIS A 83 -2.82 -2.52 30.90
CA HIS A 83 -4.25 -2.30 30.64
C HIS A 83 -4.83 -3.31 29.66
N ALA A 84 -4.14 -3.65 28.60
CA ALA A 84 -4.59 -4.67 27.65
C ALA A 84 -4.74 -6.05 28.32
N ARG A 85 -3.82 -6.42 29.21
CA ARG A 85 -3.87 -7.69 29.96
C ARG A 85 -4.99 -7.73 31.00
N MET A 86 -5.36 -6.57 31.53
CA MET A 86 -6.50 -6.41 32.44
C MET A 86 -7.85 -6.27 31.70
N GLY A 87 -7.86 -6.37 30.37
CA GLY A 87 -9.09 -6.19 29.57
C GLY A 87 -9.54 -4.76 29.41
N ASN A 88 -8.76 -3.78 29.90
CA ASN A 88 -9.06 -2.35 29.73
C ASN A 88 -8.53 -1.82 28.40
N PHE A 89 -9.14 -2.28 27.30
CA PHE A 89 -8.72 -1.94 25.95
C PHE A 89 -8.91 -0.46 25.61
N SER A 90 -9.87 0.21 26.24
CA SER A 90 -10.07 1.66 26.06
C SER A 90 -8.88 2.47 26.57
N ALA A 91 -8.42 2.21 27.79
CA ALA A 91 -7.22 2.86 28.33
C ALA A 91 -5.95 2.52 27.52
N ALA A 92 -5.81 1.26 27.13
CA ALA A 92 -4.67 0.82 26.29
C ALA A 92 -4.63 1.56 24.95
N ALA A 93 -5.78 1.69 24.26
CA ALA A 93 -5.87 2.39 22.98
C ALA A 93 -5.49 3.88 23.08
N HIS A 94 -5.96 4.56 24.14
CA HIS A 94 -5.61 5.97 24.36
C HIS A 94 -4.13 6.19 24.69
N ILE A 95 -3.50 5.25 25.42
CA ILE A 95 -2.06 5.32 25.72
C ILE A 95 -1.26 5.10 24.46
N LEU A 96 -1.62 4.10 23.64
CA LEU A 96 -0.99 3.81 22.36
C LEU A 96 -1.09 4.98 21.38
N ALA A 97 -2.26 5.62 21.29
CA ALA A 97 -2.45 6.83 20.49
C ALA A 97 -1.53 7.97 20.93
N LYS A 98 -1.41 8.21 22.25
CA LYS A 98 -0.50 9.23 22.80
C LYS A 98 0.96 8.91 22.54
N LEU A 99 1.35 7.63 22.60
CA LEU A 99 2.72 7.21 22.26
C LEU A 99 3.04 7.44 20.78
N ALA A 100 2.10 7.16 19.90
CA ALA A 100 2.26 7.43 18.47
C ALA A 100 2.40 8.93 18.15
N ASP A 101 1.62 9.78 18.84
CA ASP A 101 1.64 11.24 18.66
C ASP A 101 2.84 11.95 19.33
N ARG A 102 3.60 11.26 20.18
CA ARG A 102 4.68 11.87 20.94
C ARG A 102 5.82 12.32 20.01
N PRO A 103 6.19 13.61 19.99
CA PRO A 103 7.34 14.07 19.19
C PRO A 103 8.66 13.62 19.80
N GLY A 104 9.68 13.43 18.97
CA GLY A 104 11.02 13.09 19.35
C GLY A 104 11.56 11.82 18.69
N ALA A 105 12.87 11.63 18.75
CA ALA A 105 13.56 10.48 18.16
C ALA A 105 13.42 9.19 19.02
N ASP A 106 12.85 9.29 20.21
CA ASP A 106 12.67 8.16 21.14
C ASP A 106 11.72 7.10 20.60
N VAL A 107 10.79 7.51 19.71
CA VAL A 107 9.82 6.64 19.06
C VAL A 107 9.98 6.78 17.56
N PRO A 108 10.66 5.86 16.88
CA PRO A 108 10.81 5.89 15.43
C PRO A 108 9.47 5.68 14.73
N LEU A 109 9.38 6.11 13.46
CA LEU A 109 8.14 6.10 12.68
C LEU A 109 7.50 4.69 12.60
N ASP A 110 8.30 3.64 12.45
CA ASP A 110 7.79 2.27 12.37
C ASP A 110 7.09 1.85 13.68
N MET A 111 7.62 2.28 14.83
CA MET A 111 6.98 2.07 16.14
C MET A 111 5.67 2.86 16.27
N ARG A 112 5.60 4.07 15.69
CA ARG A 112 4.36 4.87 15.67
C ARG A 112 3.27 4.17 14.88
N VAL A 113 3.60 3.62 13.72
CA VAL A 113 2.69 2.81 12.88
C VAL A 113 2.22 1.57 13.66
N GLU A 114 3.12 0.92 14.40
CA GLU A 114 2.77 -0.22 15.23
C GLU A 114 1.82 0.17 16.37
N TYR A 115 2.08 1.27 17.07
CA TYR A 115 1.21 1.78 18.13
C TYR A 115 -0.18 2.14 17.61
N LEU A 116 -0.28 2.82 16.47
CA LEU A 116 -1.58 3.11 15.85
C LEU A 116 -2.33 1.83 15.46
N SER A 117 -1.64 0.87 14.87
CA SER A 117 -2.24 -0.42 14.49
C SER A 117 -2.76 -1.19 15.71
N ARG A 118 -2.00 -1.21 16.81
CA ARG A 118 -2.40 -1.84 18.08
C ARG A 118 -3.55 -1.09 18.76
N ALA A 119 -3.55 0.25 18.69
CA ALA A 119 -4.65 1.06 19.21
C ALA A 119 -5.98 0.71 18.50
N ILE A 120 -5.95 0.61 17.16
CA ILE A 120 -7.11 0.19 16.36
C ILE A 120 -7.59 -1.21 16.76
N LEU A 121 -6.67 -2.16 16.95
CA LEU A 121 -7.02 -3.51 17.39
C LEU A 121 -7.68 -3.50 18.79
N CYS A 122 -7.19 -2.66 19.71
CA CYS A 122 -7.83 -2.50 21.01
C CYS A 122 -9.24 -1.94 20.90
N VAL A 123 -9.47 -0.92 20.07
CA VAL A 123 -10.82 -0.34 19.86
C VAL A 123 -11.76 -1.34 19.19
N LYS A 124 -11.27 -2.18 18.28
CA LYS A 124 -12.06 -3.24 17.61
C LYS A 124 -12.24 -4.50 18.45
N SER A 125 -11.68 -4.57 19.65
CA SER A 125 -11.87 -5.72 20.54
C SER A 125 -13.32 -5.86 21.00
N PRO A 126 -13.90 -7.07 21.05
CA PRO A 126 -15.26 -7.29 21.56
C PRO A 126 -15.41 -6.89 23.05
N ASP A 127 -14.32 -6.93 23.80
CA ASP A 127 -14.29 -6.54 25.22
C ASP A 127 -14.07 -5.03 25.43
N PHE A 128 -14.02 -4.26 24.36
CA PHE A 128 -13.91 -2.80 24.45
C PHE A 128 -15.16 -2.20 25.08
N GLN A 129 -15.00 -1.54 26.22
CA GLN A 129 -16.12 -0.94 26.95
C GLN A 129 -16.61 0.33 26.25
N VAL A 130 -17.75 0.19 25.59
CA VAL A 130 -18.41 1.30 24.88
C VAL A 130 -19.13 2.18 25.89
N THR A 131 -18.54 3.32 26.25
CA THR A 131 -19.18 4.33 27.11
C THR A 131 -19.97 5.33 26.30
N ASN A 132 -19.54 5.64 25.06
CA ASN A 132 -20.22 6.52 24.13
C ASN A 132 -19.86 6.13 22.68
N ALA A 133 -20.76 5.41 22.03
CA ALA A 133 -20.55 4.85 20.68
C ALA A 133 -20.17 5.89 19.64
N ALA A 134 -20.67 7.12 19.71
CA ALA A 134 -20.32 8.19 18.77
C ALA A 134 -18.86 8.63 18.94
N ARG A 135 -18.40 8.88 20.17
CA ARG A 135 -17.00 9.29 20.45
C ARG A 135 -16.00 8.20 20.10
N GLU A 136 -16.37 6.97 20.32
CA GLU A 136 -15.51 5.81 20.03
C GLU A 136 -15.43 5.53 18.54
N GLY A 137 -16.53 5.74 17.79
CA GLY A 137 -16.53 5.73 16.34
C GLY A 137 -15.63 6.83 15.75
N ASP A 138 -15.74 8.05 16.27
CA ASP A 138 -14.87 9.17 15.87
C ASP A 138 -13.40 8.90 16.21
N PHE A 139 -13.13 8.32 17.38
CA PHE A 139 -11.77 7.98 17.79
C PHE A 139 -11.17 6.89 16.89
N LEU A 140 -11.93 5.85 16.59
CA LEU A 140 -11.49 4.80 15.64
C LEU A 140 -11.17 5.39 14.27
N HIS A 141 -12.07 6.24 13.75
CA HIS A 141 -11.86 6.89 12.45
C HIS A 141 -10.60 7.75 12.44
N GLN A 142 -10.37 8.56 13.49
CA GLN A 142 -9.14 9.34 13.64
C GLN A 142 -7.88 8.48 13.67
N LEU A 143 -7.91 7.31 14.32
CA LEU A 143 -6.79 6.39 14.35
C LEU A 143 -6.53 5.77 12.99
N GLU A 144 -7.58 5.40 12.25
CA GLU A 144 -7.47 4.84 10.90
C GLU A 144 -6.90 5.88 9.93
N GLU A 145 -7.40 7.13 9.95
CA GLU A 145 -6.85 8.22 9.14
C GLU A 145 -5.36 8.49 9.47
N LYS A 146 -5.02 8.57 10.76
CA LYS A 146 -3.62 8.75 11.17
C LYS A 146 -2.72 7.61 10.71
N LEU A 147 -3.20 6.37 10.79
CA LEU A 147 -2.45 5.20 10.35
C LEU A 147 -2.20 5.23 8.85
N ASP A 148 -3.18 5.62 8.06
CA ASP A 148 -3.03 5.71 6.61
C ASP A 148 -2.03 6.81 6.22
N VAL A 149 -2.07 7.97 6.88
CA VAL A 149 -1.07 9.03 6.69
C VAL A 149 0.32 8.58 7.15
N ALA A 150 0.43 7.90 8.29
CA ALA A 150 1.70 7.37 8.78
C ALA A 150 2.32 6.34 7.81
N ARG A 151 1.52 5.50 7.17
CA ARG A 151 1.98 4.58 6.11
C ARG A 151 2.50 5.32 4.88
N LEU A 152 1.83 6.40 4.47
CA LEU A 152 2.34 7.28 3.41
C LEU A 152 3.65 7.94 3.82
N GLN A 153 3.76 8.37 5.06
CA GLN A 153 4.99 8.94 5.62
C GLN A 153 6.16 7.93 5.58
N VAL A 154 5.92 6.66 5.91
CA VAL A 154 6.91 5.57 5.74
C VAL A 154 7.31 5.42 4.28
N ARG A 155 6.35 5.47 3.35
CA ARG A 155 6.63 5.39 1.90
C ARG A 155 7.52 6.55 1.43
N VAL A 156 7.22 7.79 1.85
CA VAL A 156 8.03 8.97 1.54
C VAL A 156 9.43 8.86 2.15
N ARG A 157 9.54 8.49 3.43
CA ARG A 157 10.84 8.26 4.10
C ARG A 157 11.69 7.24 3.35
N ASN A 158 11.11 6.10 2.99
CA ASN A 158 11.83 5.04 2.28
C ASN A 158 12.24 5.50 0.87
N ALA A 159 11.40 6.27 0.17
CA ALA A 159 11.75 6.83 -1.13
C ALA A 159 12.91 7.84 -1.05
N LEU A 160 12.97 8.64 0.02
CA LEU A 160 14.10 9.54 0.29
C LEU A 160 15.39 8.76 0.57
N LEU A 161 15.34 7.70 1.37
CA LEU A 161 16.50 6.87 1.69
C LEU A 161 17.05 6.11 0.47
N GLN A 162 16.19 5.81 -0.52
CA GLN A 162 16.60 5.20 -1.79
C GLN A 162 17.25 6.19 -2.76
N ARG A 163 17.26 7.49 -2.44
CA ARG A 163 17.80 8.57 -3.30
C ARG A 163 18.87 9.40 -2.58
N PRO A 164 20.01 8.79 -2.26
CA PRO A 164 21.09 9.48 -1.56
C PRO A 164 21.69 10.65 -2.36
N GLU A 165 21.45 10.71 -3.67
CA GLU A 165 21.85 11.79 -4.56
C GLU A 165 21.07 13.09 -4.34
N LEU A 166 19.89 13.03 -3.71
CA LEU A 166 19.10 14.23 -3.42
C LEU A 166 19.72 15.00 -2.24
N PRO A 167 19.92 16.33 -2.39
CA PRO A 167 20.37 17.17 -1.30
C PRO A 167 19.43 17.04 -0.08
N ALA A 168 19.99 16.86 1.10
CA ALA A 168 19.25 16.74 2.36
C ALA A 168 18.27 15.54 2.47
N ALA A 169 18.31 14.53 1.58
CA ALA A 169 17.41 13.39 1.64
C ALA A 169 17.49 12.65 2.98
N SER A 170 18.71 12.46 3.52
CA SER A 170 18.92 11.84 4.82
C SER A 170 18.35 12.66 5.98
N ASP A 171 18.49 13.98 5.94
CA ASP A 171 17.97 14.87 6.98
C ASP A 171 16.44 14.94 6.93
N LEU A 172 15.87 14.97 5.72
CA LEU A 172 14.42 14.92 5.54
C LEU A 172 13.85 13.58 6.03
N ALA A 173 14.50 12.48 5.71
CA ALA A 173 14.10 11.15 6.20
C ALA A 173 14.17 11.07 7.73
N ALA A 174 15.23 11.59 8.33
CA ALA A 174 15.38 11.67 9.80
C ALA A 174 14.29 12.52 10.45
N ARG A 175 13.92 13.66 9.85
CA ARG A 175 12.79 14.49 10.32
C ARG A 175 11.47 13.72 10.30
N LEU A 176 11.22 12.91 9.27
CA LEU A 176 10.02 12.07 9.20
C LEU A 176 9.97 10.99 10.29
N ASP A 177 11.09 10.61 10.89
CA ASP A 177 11.12 9.67 12.02
C ASP A 177 10.76 10.33 13.37
N THR A 178 10.83 11.66 13.49
CA THR A 178 10.67 12.34 14.77
C THR A 178 9.24 12.66 15.17
N GLU A 179 8.33 12.78 14.22
CA GLU A 179 6.91 13.12 14.46
C GLU A 179 6.01 12.59 13.36
N LEU A 180 4.72 12.41 13.67
CA LEU A 180 3.70 12.22 12.64
C LEU A 180 3.36 13.57 12.01
N VAL A 181 3.36 13.61 10.68
CA VAL A 181 3.01 14.80 9.90
C VAL A 181 1.66 14.62 9.21
N ASP A 182 0.95 15.72 8.98
CA ASP A 182 -0.29 15.69 8.22
C ASP A 182 -0.03 15.56 6.71
N VAL A 183 -1.08 15.23 5.95
CA VAL A 183 -1.04 15.03 4.50
C VAL A 183 -0.48 16.24 3.74
N THR A 184 -0.85 17.46 4.18
CA THR A 184 -0.45 18.70 3.51
C THR A 184 1.05 18.97 3.67
N ARG A 185 1.56 18.80 4.89
CA ARG A 185 2.99 18.91 5.16
C ARG A 185 3.78 17.81 4.47
N LEU A 186 3.26 16.56 4.48
CA LEU A 186 3.90 15.44 3.83
C LEU A 186 4.07 15.67 2.33
N TYR A 187 3.05 16.23 1.68
CA TYR A 187 3.12 16.60 0.26
C TYR A 187 4.07 17.78 0.05
N GLY A 188 3.84 18.92 0.72
CA GLY A 188 4.49 20.20 0.40
C GLY A 188 5.92 20.32 0.91
N GLU A 189 6.26 19.72 2.06
CA GLU A 189 7.60 19.82 2.64
C GLU A 189 8.54 18.68 2.24
N PHE A 190 8.01 17.50 1.87
CA PHE A 190 8.82 16.30 1.64
C PHE A 190 8.68 15.72 0.23
N ALA A 191 7.45 15.47 -0.25
CA ALA A 191 7.27 14.78 -1.52
C ALA A 191 7.48 15.68 -2.74
N ASP A 192 6.99 16.92 -2.71
CA ASP A 192 7.05 17.85 -3.83
C ASP A 192 8.44 18.42 -4.07
N PRO A 193 9.18 18.94 -3.05
CA PRO A 193 10.53 19.46 -3.25
C PRO A 193 11.54 18.41 -3.74
N CYS A 194 11.29 17.13 -3.44
CA CYS A 194 12.15 16.02 -3.84
C CYS A 194 11.68 15.31 -5.12
N ASP A 195 10.68 15.84 -5.78
CA ASP A 195 10.04 15.25 -6.98
C ASP A 195 9.75 13.76 -6.87
N LEU A 196 9.13 13.34 -5.75
CA LEU A 196 8.73 11.97 -5.50
C LEU A 196 7.36 11.69 -6.13
N ALA A 197 7.30 11.59 -7.46
CA ALA A 197 6.03 11.50 -8.22
C ALA A 197 5.12 10.36 -7.73
N GLU A 198 5.67 9.17 -7.44
CA GLU A 198 4.92 8.04 -6.92
C GLU A 198 4.33 8.31 -5.52
N CYS A 199 5.11 8.94 -4.64
CA CYS A 199 4.63 9.34 -3.31
C CYS A 199 3.56 10.43 -3.43
N LYS A 200 3.76 11.42 -4.30
CA LYS A 200 2.78 12.47 -4.59
C LYS A 200 1.45 11.86 -5.06
N LEU A 201 1.50 10.89 -5.97
CA LEU A 201 0.30 10.19 -6.46
C LEU A 201 -0.40 9.41 -5.34
N ALA A 202 0.35 8.71 -4.48
CA ALA A 202 -0.20 7.99 -3.34
C ALA A 202 -0.87 8.94 -2.32
N ILE A 203 -0.24 10.09 -2.04
CA ILE A 203 -0.79 11.12 -1.14
C ILE A 203 -2.07 11.72 -1.73
N VAL A 204 -2.07 12.08 -3.01
CA VAL A 204 -3.22 12.64 -3.72
C VAL A 204 -4.39 11.64 -3.72
N ARG A 205 -4.11 10.36 -3.95
CA ARG A 205 -5.13 9.29 -3.85
C ARG A 205 -5.73 9.18 -2.45
N SER A 206 -4.90 9.16 -1.42
CA SER A 206 -5.35 9.04 -0.03
C SER A 206 -6.17 10.25 0.42
N SER A 207 -5.82 11.46 -0.05
CA SER A 207 -6.58 12.68 0.24
C SER A 207 -7.88 12.81 -0.55
N GLY A 208 -8.13 11.94 -1.53
CA GLY A 208 -9.29 12.03 -2.42
C GLY A 208 -9.27 13.23 -3.38
N TYR A 209 -8.11 13.86 -3.57
CA TYR A 209 -7.99 15.03 -4.46
C TYR A 209 -7.83 14.60 -5.92
N ASP A 210 -8.94 14.43 -6.61
CA ASP A 210 -9.08 13.78 -7.92
C ASP A 210 -9.03 14.73 -9.13
N LYS A 211 -8.21 15.80 -9.09
CA LYS A 211 -8.08 16.70 -10.25
C LYS A 211 -7.38 15.99 -11.42
N PRO A 212 -8.07 15.76 -12.58
CA PRO A 212 -7.53 14.96 -13.67
C PRO A 212 -6.17 15.45 -14.18
N LEU A 213 -6.01 16.74 -14.40
CA LEU A 213 -4.75 17.33 -14.88
C LEU A 213 -3.57 17.11 -13.93
N LEU A 214 -3.82 17.13 -12.62
CA LEU A 214 -2.78 16.83 -11.62
C LEU A 214 -2.42 15.36 -11.67
N VAL A 215 -3.42 14.48 -11.66
CA VAL A 215 -3.20 13.03 -11.71
C VAL A 215 -2.42 12.65 -12.97
N GLU A 216 -2.81 13.15 -14.14
CA GLU A 216 -2.11 12.89 -15.40
C GLU A 216 -0.67 13.44 -15.39
N SER A 217 -0.45 14.62 -14.78
CA SER A 217 0.90 15.19 -14.68
C SER A 217 1.81 14.34 -13.77
N LEU A 218 1.27 13.82 -12.66
CA LEU A 218 2.01 12.94 -11.76
C LEU A 218 2.33 11.59 -12.42
N TRP A 219 1.38 11.01 -13.15
CA TRP A 219 1.62 9.81 -13.95
C TRP A 219 2.68 10.05 -15.03
N ARG A 220 2.63 11.17 -15.73
CA ARG A 220 3.64 11.53 -16.73
C ARG A 220 5.03 11.59 -16.09
N SER A 221 5.18 12.31 -15.00
CA SER A 221 6.47 12.47 -14.29
C SER A 221 6.97 11.11 -13.78
N LEU A 222 6.09 10.28 -13.22
CA LEU A 222 6.41 8.93 -12.77
C LEU A 222 6.90 8.06 -13.94
N LEU A 223 6.12 7.98 -15.02
CA LEU A 223 6.42 7.10 -16.15
C LEU A 223 7.66 7.56 -16.94
N GLU A 224 7.87 8.88 -17.10
CA GLU A 224 9.11 9.38 -17.74
C GLU A 224 10.36 8.93 -16.98
N ARG A 225 10.29 8.93 -15.67
CA ARG A 225 11.38 8.40 -14.83
C ARG A 225 11.53 6.89 -14.97
N GLU A 226 10.42 6.13 -14.93
CA GLU A 226 10.47 4.67 -15.10
C GLU A 226 11.09 4.28 -16.45
N PHE A 227 10.77 4.98 -17.54
CA PHE A 227 11.42 4.77 -18.85
C PHE A 227 12.91 5.09 -18.84
N HIS A 228 13.36 6.02 -18.00
CA HIS A 228 14.76 6.33 -17.85
C HIS A 228 15.52 5.29 -17.00
N GLU A 229 14.93 4.88 -15.90
CA GLU A 229 15.53 3.95 -14.94
C GLU A 229 15.48 2.49 -15.45
N HIS A 230 14.44 2.13 -16.21
CA HIS A 230 14.18 0.79 -16.72
C HIS A 230 14.06 0.77 -18.24
N PRO A 231 15.17 0.80 -18.99
CA PRO A 231 15.14 0.82 -20.46
C PRO A 231 14.67 -0.50 -21.09
N ARG A 232 14.59 -1.58 -20.30
CA ARG A 232 14.15 -2.91 -20.78
C ARG A 232 12.66 -3.07 -20.63
N VAL A 233 12.01 -3.52 -21.71
CA VAL A 233 10.54 -3.69 -21.75
C VAL A 233 10.03 -4.61 -20.65
N ASP A 234 10.75 -5.71 -20.34
CA ASP A 234 10.31 -6.68 -19.33
C ASP A 234 10.30 -6.11 -17.90
N GLU A 235 11.27 -5.24 -17.61
CA GLU A 235 11.35 -4.56 -16.30
C GLU A 235 10.25 -3.52 -16.18
N LEU A 236 10.06 -2.72 -17.22
CA LEU A 236 9.02 -1.71 -17.28
C LEU A 236 7.61 -2.34 -17.25
N ALA A 237 7.41 -3.46 -17.93
CA ALA A 237 6.16 -4.21 -17.91
C ALA A 237 5.80 -4.71 -16.50
N ARG A 238 6.77 -5.30 -15.78
CA ARG A 238 6.56 -5.72 -14.38
C ARG A 238 6.27 -4.54 -13.47
N ARG A 239 6.96 -3.43 -13.67
CA ARG A 239 6.71 -2.20 -12.90
C ARG A 239 5.32 -1.63 -13.17
N LEU A 240 4.91 -1.60 -14.44
CA LEU A 240 3.57 -1.19 -14.85
C LEU A 240 2.48 -2.07 -14.23
N ALA A 241 2.66 -3.40 -14.25
CA ALA A 241 1.72 -4.33 -13.61
C ALA A 241 1.57 -4.04 -12.10
N SER A 242 2.68 -3.79 -11.41
CA SER A 242 2.66 -3.43 -9.97
C SER A 242 1.91 -2.12 -9.71
N LEU A 243 2.15 -1.09 -10.51
CA LEU A 243 1.44 0.18 -10.40
C LEU A 243 -0.05 0.04 -10.74
N ALA A 244 -0.37 -0.73 -11.78
CA ALA A 244 -1.76 -0.98 -12.14
C ALA A 244 -2.51 -1.73 -11.05
N LEU A 245 -1.92 -2.75 -10.41
CA LEU A 245 -2.53 -3.44 -9.27
C LEU A 245 -2.87 -2.48 -8.12
N GLU A 246 -2.03 -1.48 -7.88
CA GLU A 246 -2.27 -0.50 -6.82
C GLU A 246 -3.36 0.52 -7.21
N TYR A 247 -3.35 1.04 -8.45
CA TYR A 247 -4.15 2.20 -8.83
C TYR A 247 -5.37 1.90 -9.69
N ALA A 248 -5.39 0.82 -10.47
CA ALA A 248 -6.49 0.50 -11.39
C ALA A 248 -7.87 0.31 -10.72
N PRO A 249 -7.99 -0.11 -9.44
CA PRO A 249 -9.29 -0.15 -8.78
C PRO A 249 -10.01 1.22 -8.70
N SER A 250 -9.31 2.31 -8.94
CA SER A 250 -9.89 3.66 -8.94
C SER A 250 -9.65 4.37 -10.28
N GLU A 251 -10.67 4.47 -11.10
CA GLU A 251 -10.61 5.17 -12.39
C GLU A 251 -10.13 6.62 -12.29
N LYS A 252 -10.43 7.29 -11.16
CA LYS A 252 -10.01 8.68 -10.91
C LYS A 252 -8.50 8.83 -10.80
N PHE A 253 -7.81 7.82 -10.25
CA PHE A 253 -6.36 7.83 -10.04
C PHE A 253 -5.60 6.94 -11.02
N PHE A 254 -6.32 6.24 -11.90
CA PHE A 254 -5.77 5.46 -12.99
C PHE A 254 -6.41 5.87 -14.33
N PRO A 255 -6.01 7.01 -14.91
CA PRO A 255 -6.60 7.53 -16.14
C PRO A 255 -6.19 6.68 -17.35
N LEU A 256 -6.85 5.52 -17.53
CA LEU A 256 -6.49 4.52 -18.53
C LEU A 256 -6.32 5.06 -19.95
N PRO A 257 -7.21 5.95 -20.49
CA PRO A 257 -7.04 6.50 -21.82
C PRO A 257 -5.74 7.31 -21.98
N PHE A 258 -5.39 8.10 -20.97
CA PHE A 258 -4.12 8.85 -20.94
C PHE A 258 -2.92 7.89 -20.87
N LEU A 259 -2.99 6.87 -20.03
CA LEU A 259 -1.90 5.91 -19.82
C LEU A 259 -1.64 5.11 -21.10
N VAL A 260 -2.67 4.57 -21.74
CA VAL A 260 -2.54 3.85 -23.02
C VAL A 260 -1.88 4.74 -24.07
N LYS A 261 -2.37 5.97 -24.23
CA LYS A 261 -1.80 6.92 -25.19
C LYS A 261 -0.33 7.20 -24.91
N PHE A 262 0.01 7.52 -23.66
CA PHE A 262 1.36 7.88 -23.25
C PHE A 262 2.34 6.72 -23.39
N LEU A 263 1.98 5.56 -22.86
CA LEU A 263 2.84 4.38 -22.82
C LEU A 263 3.09 3.80 -24.23
N GLU A 264 2.06 3.71 -25.07
CA GLU A 264 2.24 3.23 -26.45
C GLU A 264 3.06 4.21 -27.28
N LEU A 265 2.88 5.53 -27.11
CA LEU A 265 3.68 6.53 -27.81
C LEU A 265 5.15 6.45 -27.41
N ARG A 266 5.42 6.34 -26.11
CA ARG A 266 6.79 6.17 -25.60
C ARG A 266 7.38 4.83 -26.00
N GLY A 267 6.62 3.73 -25.89
CA GLY A 267 7.04 2.41 -26.33
C GLY A 267 7.44 2.39 -27.81
N ASN A 268 6.63 3.01 -28.65
CA ASN A 268 6.97 3.16 -30.08
C ASN A 268 8.29 3.94 -30.31
N GLN A 269 8.52 5.02 -29.53
CA GLN A 269 9.78 5.78 -29.59
C GLN A 269 10.99 4.98 -29.16
N HIS A 270 10.82 4.05 -28.23
CA HIS A 270 11.86 3.13 -27.73
C HIS A 270 11.96 1.83 -28.54
N GLY A 271 11.16 1.67 -29.62
CA GLY A 271 11.16 0.47 -30.46
C GLY A 271 10.49 -0.76 -29.82
N PHE A 272 9.62 -0.57 -28.84
CA PHE A 272 8.87 -1.66 -28.23
C PHE A 272 7.77 -2.17 -29.19
N ALA A 273 7.42 -3.43 -29.03
CA ALA A 273 6.36 -4.05 -29.81
C ALA A 273 5.00 -3.39 -29.54
N PRO A 274 4.14 -3.21 -30.57
CA PRO A 274 2.79 -2.66 -30.39
C PRO A 274 1.99 -3.47 -29.37
N GLY A 275 1.31 -2.78 -28.47
CA GLY A 275 0.50 -3.42 -27.43
C GLY A 275 1.31 -4.08 -26.30
N TRP A 276 2.57 -3.68 -26.08
CA TRP A 276 3.41 -4.21 -25.02
C TRP A 276 2.83 -4.06 -23.62
N ILE A 277 1.93 -3.09 -23.41
CA ILE A 277 1.25 -2.83 -22.14
C ILE A 277 0.05 -3.74 -21.87
N ILE A 278 -0.46 -4.44 -22.89
CA ILE A 278 -1.73 -5.16 -22.79
C ILE A 278 -1.65 -6.28 -21.75
N GLU A 279 -0.66 -7.15 -21.86
CA GLU A 279 -0.51 -8.29 -20.94
C GLU A 279 -0.28 -7.84 -19.51
N PRO A 280 0.64 -6.89 -19.20
CA PRO A 280 0.81 -6.35 -17.84
C PRO A 280 -0.45 -5.75 -17.23
N LEU A 281 -1.26 -5.06 -18.05
CA LEU A 281 -2.53 -4.48 -17.56
C LEU A 281 -3.59 -5.55 -17.33
N LEU A 282 -3.65 -6.59 -18.14
CA LEU A 282 -4.54 -7.74 -17.93
C LEU A 282 -4.14 -8.55 -16.69
N GLU A 283 -2.86 -8.76 -16.47
CA GLU A 283 -2.34 -9.39 -15.25
C GLU A 283 -2.70 -8.58 -13.99
N ALA A 284 -2.77 -7.26 -14.10
CA ALA A 284 -3.21 -6.35 -13.03
C ALA A 284 -4.73 -6.22 -12.92
N HIS A 285 -5.49 -7.10 -13.56
CA HIS A 285 -6.96 -7.12 -13.53
C HIS A 285 -7.63 -5.85 -14.07
N VAL A 286 -6.97 -5.13 -14.98
CA VAL A 286 -7.63 -4.04 -15.71
C VAL A 286 -8.70 -4.65 -16.62
N PRO A 287 -9.97 -4.18 -16.57
CA PRO A 287 -11.05 -4.76 -17.37
C PRO A 287 -10.73 -4.68 -18.87
N VAL A 288 -10.83 -5.81 -19.55
CA VAL A 288 -10.53 -5.90 -20.98
C VAL A 288 -11.40 -4.96 -21.82
N SER A 289 -12.66 -4.78 -21.41
CA SER A 289 -13.61 -3.84 -22.05
C SER A 289 -13.09 -2.41 -22.00
N SER A 290 -12.61 -1.97 -20.84
CA SER A 290 -12.06 -0.62 -20.65
C SER A 290 -10.77 -0.43 -21.45
N LEU A 291 -9.90 -1.44 -21.47
CA LEU A 291 -8.67 -1.42 -22.25
C LEU A 291 -8.96 -1.34 -23.75
N ARG A 292 -9.90 -2.15 -24.26
CA ARG A 292 -10.35 -2.10 -25.64
C ARG A 292 -10.92 -0.71 -25.99
N ASP A 293 -11.74 -0.14 -25.10
CA ASP A 293 -12.30 1.18 -25.31
C ASP A 293 -11.23 2.25 -25.41
N ALA A 294 -10.24 2.23 -24.50
CA ALA A 294 -9.12 3.15 -24.52
C ALA A 294 -8.32 3.08 -25.84
N TYR A 295 -8.04 1.88 -26.35
CA TYR A 295 -7.36 1.73 -27.64
C TYR A 295 -8.21 2.20 -28.82
N ASN A 296 -9.51 1.86 -28.82
CA ASN A 296 -10.42 2.25 -29.89
C ASN A 296 -10.64 3.77 -29.93
N ASP A 297 -10.78 4.42 -28.75
CA ASP A 297 -10.94 5.86 -28.66
C ASP A 297 -9.64 6.58 -29.09
N LEU A 298 -8.49 6.05 -28.69
CA LEU A 298 -7.18 6.56 -29.14
C LEU A 298 -7.08 6.48 -30.68
N TYR A 299 -7.44 5.37 -31.28
CA TYR A 299 -7.46 5.19 -32.73
C TYR A 299 -8.42 6.15 -33.43
N LYS A 300 -9.65 6.29 -32.93
CA LYS A 300 -10.69 7.16 -33.50
C LYS A 300 -10.39 8.66 -33.29
N SER A 301 -9.63 9.02 -32.27
CA SER A 301 -9.33 10.43 -31.95
C SER A 301 -8.52 11.13 -33.03
N LYS A 302 -7.84 10.37 -33.91
CA LYS A 302 -6.90 10.90 -34.94
C LYS A 302 -5.92 11.92 -34.39
N ASP A 303 -5.43 11.67 -33.18
CA ASP A 303 -4.52 12.55 -32.47
C ASP A 303 -3.26 12.81 -33.31
N PRO A 304 -2.84 14.09 -33.46
CA PRO A 304 -1.65 14.45 -34.25
C PRO A 304 -0.35 13.77 -33.81
N ALA A 305 -0.24 13.40 -32.53
CA ALA A 305 0.92 12.67 -32.01
C ALA A 305 1.09 11.28 -32.67
N TRP A 306 0.03 10.76 -33.27
CA TRP A 306 -0.02 9.48 -33.98
C TRP A 306 -0.02 9.61 -35.50
N ALA A 307 0.16 10.83 -36.04
CA ALA A 307 0.27 11.03 -37.47
C ALA A 307 1.44 10.20 -38.05
N GLY A 308 1.14 9.37 -39.07
CA GLY A 308 2.11 8.45 -39.65
C GLY A 308 2.42 7.17 -38.84
N ARG A 309 1.72 6.95 -37.72
CA ARG A 309 1.90 5.76 -36.84
C ARG A 309 0.63 4.92 -36.68
N SER A 310 -0.34 5.11 -37.55
CA SER A 310 -1.63 4.39 -37.49
C SER A 310 -1.47 2.87 -37.60
N LEU A 311 -0.47 2.39 -38.35
CA LEU A 311 -0.17 0.96 -38.43
C LEU A 311 0.22 0.37 -37.08
N TYR A 312 1.06 1.06 -36.28
CA TYR A 312 1.43 0.64 -34.94
C TYR A 312 0.21 0.48 -34.02
N LEU A 313 -0.71 1.45 -34.04
CA LEU A 313 -1.94 1.36 -33.24
C LEU A 313 -2.84 0.18 -33.68
N LEU A 314 -2.96 -0.04 -34.99
CA LEU A 314 -3.74 -1.16 -35.51
C LEU A 314 -3.11 -2.52 -35.17
N GLN A 315 -1.81 -2.60 -35.11
CA GLN A 315 -1.10 -3.79 -34.63
C GLN A 315 -1.36 -4.03 -33.14
N ALA A 316 -1.37 -2.96 -32.30
CA ALA A 316 -1.71 -3.08 -30.90
C ALA A 316 -3.15 -3.53 -30.69
N VAL A 317 -4.10 -2.95 -31.42
CA VAL A 317 -5.52 -3.37 -31.41
C VAL A 317 -5.67 -4.83 -31.85
N ALA A 318 -4.96 -5.25 -32.90
CA ALA A 318 -4.98 -6.63 -33.39
C ALA A 318 -4.42 -7.60 -32.34
N ARG A 319 -3.36 -7.21 -31.59
CA ARG A 319 -2.84 -8.01 -30.47
C ARG A 319 -3.90 -8.18 -29.38
N LEU A 320 -4.58 -7.12 -28.98
CA LEU A 320 -5.63 -7.18 -27.96
C LEU A 320 -6.80 -8.09 -28.41
N ILE A 321 -7.31 -7.91 -29.64
CA ILE A 321 -8.39 -8.75 -30.16
C ILE A 321 -7.92 -10.20 -30.31
N GLY A 322 -6.68 -10.44 -30.73
CA GLY A 322 -6.09 -11.77 -30.80
C GLY A 322 -6.10 -12.47 -29.44
N LEU A 323 -5.65 -11.82 -28.40
CA LEU A 323 -5.68 -12.38 -27.02
C LEU A 323 -7.12 -12.71 -26.57
N LEU A 324 -8.10 -11.87 -26.93
CA LEU A 324 -9.51 -12.14 -26.65
C LEU A 324 -10.05 -13.37 -27.38
N VAL A 325 -9.73 -13.51 -28.65
CA VAL A 325 -10.14 -14.65 -29.49
C VAL A 325 -9.46 -15.94 -29.04
N ASP A 326 -8.16 -15.91 -28.80
CA ASP A 326 -7.36 -17.07 -28.37
C ASP A 326 -7.80 -17.58 -26.99
N ALA A 327 -8.13 -16.68 -26.08
CA ALA A 327 -8.69 -17.02 -24.78
C ALA A 327 -10.21 -17.39 -24.85
N ASN A 328 -10.81 -17.40 -26.04
CA ASN A 328 -12.23 -17.63 -26.23
C ASN A 328 -13.11 -16.74 -25.33
N LEU A 329 -12.72 -15.47 -25.20
CA LEU A 329 -13.36 -14.45 -24.35
C LEU A 329 -13.45 -14.81 -22.84
N ARG A 330 -12.68 -15.79 -22.36
CA ARG A 330 -12.70 -16.22 -20.95
C ARG A 330 -12.15 -15.16 -20.00
N GLN A 331 -11.30 -14.27 -20.49
CA GLN A 331 -10.72 -13.16 -19.70
C GLN A 331 -11.73 -12.02 -19.44
N VAL A 332 -12.90 -12.06 -20.11
CA VAL A 332 -13.95 -11.06 -19.88
C VAL A 332 -14.66 -11.36 -18.58
N GLU A 333 -14.59 -10.43 -17.64
CA GLU A 333 -15.36 -10.47 -16.41
C GLU A 333 -16.86 -10.38 -16.72
N GLY A 334 -17.67 -11.20 -16.05
CA GLY A 334 -19.12 -11.24 -16.26
C GLY A 334 -19.63 -12.48 -16.95
N GLY A 335 -20.90 -12.43 -17.35
CA GLY A 335 -21.63 -13.56 -17.92
C GLY A 335 -21.44 -13.71 -19.42
N SER A 336 -22.14 -14.71 -19.99
CA SER A 336 -22.20 -14.94 -21.46
C SER A 336 -22.71 -13.70 -22.23
N ALA A 337 -23.59 -12.90 -21.61
CA ALA A 337 -24.14 -11.68 -22.21
C ALA A 337 -23.05 -10.60 -22.38
N ASP A 338 -22.18 -10.40 -21.38
CA ASP A 338 -21.11 -9.40 -21.41
C ASP A 338 -20.05 -9.77 -22.46
N ARG A 339 -19.72 -11.05 -22.54
CA ARG A 339 -18.80 -11.59 -23.54
C ARG A 339 -19.34 -11.40 -24.97
N ARG A 340 -20.64 -11.70 -25.19
CA ARG A 340 -21.28 -11.46 -26.48
C ARG A 340 -21.35 -9.96 -26.81
N HIS A 341 -21.62 -9.12 -25.81
CA HIS A 341 -21.63 -7.68 -26.00
C HIS A 341 -20.24 -7.17 -26.45
N LEU A 342 -19.18 -7.59 -25.78
CA LEU A 342 -17.81 -7.22 -26.15
C LEU A 342 -17.43 -7.73 -27.53
N ALA A 343 -17.80 -9.00 -27.88
CA ALA A 343 -17.56 -9.58 -29.19
C ALA A 343 -18.27 -8.76 -30.29
N ASN A 344 -19.55 -8.37 -30.09
CA ASN A 344 -20.28 -7.53 -31.00
C ASN A 344 -19.66 -6.14 -31.20
N ARG A 345 -19.14 -5.54 -30.13
CA ARG A 345 -18.40 -4.25 -30.19
C ARG A 345 -17.13 -4.38 -31.01
N CYS A 346 -16.36 -5.45 -30.84
CA CYS A 346 -15.18 -5.72 -31.66
C CYS A 346 -15.57 -5.92 -33.14
N LEU A 347 -16.64 -6.70 -33.42
CA LEU A 347 -17.13 -6.90 -34.76
C LEU A 347 -17.57 -5.59 -35.43
N ALA A 348 -18.17 -4.67 -34.71
CA ALA A 348 -18.59 -3.39 -35.23
C ALA A 348 -17.43 -2.46 -35.65
N ASP A 349 -16.26 -2.59 -35.00
CA ASP A 349 -15.09 -1.75 -35.28
C ASP A 349 -14.18 -2.32 -36.39
N ILE A 350 -14.12 -3.67 -36.57
CA ILE A 350 -13.24 -4.34 -37.55
C ILE A 350 -13.38 -3.80 -38.97
N PRO A 351 -14.60 -3.56 -39.51
CA PRO A 351 -14.74 -2.98 -40.85
C PRO A 351 -14.03 -1.64 -41.02
N GLY A 352 -14.06 -0.77 -39.99
CA GLY A 352 -13.34 0.50 -39.99
C GLY A 352 -11.83 0.32 -40.08
N TYR A 353 -11.29 -0.61 -39.31
CA TYR A 353 -9.85 -0.94 -39.34
C TYR A 353 -9.42 -1.49 -40.71
N LEU A 354 -10.25 -2.33 -41.33
CA LEU A 354 -9.97 -2.89 -42.64
C LEU A 354 -10.00 -1.83 -43.76
N ILE A 355 -10.91 -0.86 -43.70
CA ILE A 355 -10.99 0.24 -44.65
C ILE A 355 -9.72 1.09 -44.55
N ASP A 356 -9.30 1.45 -43.35
CA ASP A 356 -8.11 2.27 -43.14
C ASP A 356 -6.83 1.52 -43.57
N LEU A 357 -6.71 0.22 -43.29
CA LEU A 357 -5.61 -0.61 -43.77
C LEU A 357 -5.54 -0.71 -45.28
N GLN A 358 -6.70 -0.84 -45.95
CA GLN A 358 -6.77 -0.89 -47.41
C GLN A 358 -6.42 0.46 -48.07
N SER A 359 -6.58 1.57 -47.36
CA SER A 359 -6.19 2.90 -47.80
C SER A 359 -4.68 3.21 -47.68
N MET A 360 -3.95 2.35 -46.93
CA MET A 360 -2.48 2.49 -46.79
C MET A 360 -1.73 2.05 -48.04
N PRO A 361 -0.50 2.51 -48.25
CA PRO A 361 0.30 2.12 -49.42
C PRO A 361 0.45 0.59 -49.55
N ALA A 362 0.08 0.06 -50.68
CA ALA A 362 -0.04 -1.39 -50.92
C ALA A 362 1.28 -2.20 -50.91
N GLY A 363 2.41 -1.56 -50.56
CA GLY A 363 3.75 -2.14 -50.61
C GLY A 363 4.23 -2.80 -49.31
N GLU A 364 3.58 -2.57 -48.19
CA GLU A 364 4.05 -3.05 -46.89
C GLU A 364 3.51 -4.46 -46.61
N PRO A 365 4.41 -5.48 -46.43
CA PRO A 365 4.00 -6.86 -46.16
C PRO A 365 3.20 -6.98 -44.85
N GLU A 366 3.50 -6.13 -43.88
CA GLU A 366 2.83 -6.07 -42.57
C GLU A 366 1.34 -5.72 -42.68
N VAL A 367 0.97 -4.81 -43.60
CA VAL A 367 -0.42 -4.42 -43.84
C VAL A 367 -1.25 -5.60 -44.35
N LYS A 368 -0.69 -6.42 -45.27
CA LYS A 368 -1.38 -7.61 -45.77
C LYS A 368 -1.62 -8.64 -44.68
N VAL A 369 -0.60 -8.91 -43.87
CA VAL A 369 -0.72 -9.83 -42.73
C VAL A 369 -1.78 -9.36 -41.76
N LEU A 370 -1.82 -8.07 -41.47
CA LEU A 370 -2.77 -7.50 -40.54
C LEU A 370 -4.21 -7.55 -41.06
N ILE A 371 -4.43 -7.32 -42.36
CA ILE A 371 -5.74 -7.47 -43.03
C ILE A 371 -6.25 -8.91 -42.87
N GLU A 372 -5.41 -9.92 -43.20
CA GLU A 372 -5.83 -11.33 -43.06
C GLU A 372 -6.16 -11.66 -41.59
N ARG A 373 -5.36 -11.19 -40.66
CA ARG A 373 -5.61 -11.38 -39.23
C ARG A 373 -6.91 -10.79 -38.74
N PHE A 374 -7.28 -9.57 -39.17
CA PHE A 374 -8.58 -9.00 -38.84
C PHE A 374 -9.76 -9.76 -39.45
N LYS A 375 -9.61 -10.31 -40.67
CA LYS A 375 -10.61 -11.19 -41.25
C LYS A 375 -10.80 -12.50 -40.48
N GLU A 376 -9.72 -13.10 -40.01
CA GLU A 376 -9.76 -14.29 -39.14
C GLU A 376 -10.47 -13.98 -37.81
N PHE A 377 -10.18 -12.83 -37.20
CA PHE A 377 -10.90 -12.38 -36.02
C PHE A 377 -12.36 -12.18 -36.24
N GLU A 378 -12.75 -11.57 -37.37
CA GLU A 378 -14.15 -11.38 -37.77
C GLU A 378 -14.91 -12.72 -37.84
N VAL A 379 -14.32 -13.73 -38.50
CA VAL A 379 -14.90 -15.08 -38.59
C VAL A 379 -15.03 -15.73 -37.21
N SER A 380 -14.01 -15.67 -36.40
CA SER A 380 -13.98 -16.27 -35.07
C SER A 380 -15.00 -15.64 -34.13
N LEU A 381 -15.08 -14.30 -34.11
CA LEU A 381 -16.06 -13.57 -33.31
C LEU A 381 -17.49 -13.78 -33.77
N LYS A 382 -17.77 -13.84 -35.08
CA LYS A 382 -19.11 -14.17 -35.63
C LYS A 382 -19.55 -15.55 -35.18
N LYS A 383 -18.64 -16.55 -35.24
CA LYS A 383 -18.91 -17.91 -34.76
C LYS A 383 -19.25 -17.92 -33.28
N TYR A 384 -18.49 -17.15 -32.46
CA TYR A 384 -18.74 -17.03 -31.03
C TYR A 384 -20.10 -16.40 -30.68
N VAL A 385 -20.50 -15.34 -31.42
CA VAL A 385 -21.78 -14.65 -31.18
C VAL A 385 -22.97 -15.50 -31.60
N SER A 386 -22.78 -16.36 -32.61
CA SER A 386 -23.84 -17.24 -33.15
C SER A 386 -24.03 -18.54 -32.33
N ALA A 387 -23.06 -18.90 -31.51
CA ALA A 387 -23.11 -20.06 -30.60
C ALA A 387 -23.73 -19.67 -29.24
#